data_97e549c4244c9113062aa2df3d8dc1e3
#
_entry.id   97e549c4244c9113062aa2df3d8dc1e3
#
_cell.length_a   1.000
_cell.length_b   1.000
_cell.length_c   1.000
_cell.angle_alpha   90.00
_cell.angle_beta   90.00
_cell.angle_gamma   90.00
#
_symmetry.space_group_name_H-M   'P 1'
#
loop_
_entity.id
_entity.type
_entity.pdbx_description
1 polymer ?
#
loop_
_entity_poly.entity_id
_entity_poly.type
_entity_poly.pdbx_seq_one_letter_code
_entity_poly.pdbx_strand_id
1 'polypeptide(L)'
;SLRRTSGRYDTRYVRCERPTVITGGELSLSMLDLVYNPVARTYQAPLQLKSTGGIFIIDDLGRQAEPPQKIVNRWIVPLEESRDILALQSGEKFEVPFDTLVIFSTNFHPNEIFDKAALRRI
;
A
#
# COMPACT_ATOMS: atom_id res chain seq x y z
N SER A 1 -9.01 -11.09 3.19
CA SER A 1 -10.48 -10.98 3.32
C SER A 1 -10.86 -10.10 4.50
N LEU A 2 -11.92 -9.33 4.34
CA LEU A 2 -12.42 -8.46 5.40
C LEU A 2 -13.25 -9.25 6.41
N ARG A 3 -13.06 -8.92 7.68
CA ARG A 3 -13.80 -9.54 8.77
C ARG A 3 -15.15 -8.85 8.95
N ARG A 4 -16.23 -9.62 8.94
CA ARG A 4 -17.58 -9.11 9.14
C ARG A 4 -17.80 -8.73 10.60
N THR A 5 -18.59 -7.66 10.82
CA THR A 5 -19.02 -7.23 12.14
C THR A 5 -20.54 -7.29 12.27
N SER A 6 -21.06 -7.38 13.50
CA SER A 6 -22.48 -7.33 13.78
C SER A 6 -22.97 -5.87 13.92
N GLY A 7 -24.28 -5.64 13.75
CA GLY A 7 -24.90 -4.33 13.92
C GLY A 7 -26.02 -4.08 12.92
N ARG A 8 -26.73 -2.95 13.09
CA ARG A 8 -27.78 -2.54 12.16
C ARG A 8 -27.15 -1.78 11.00
N TYR A 9 -27.41 -2.22 9.78
CA TYR A 9 -26.92 -1.60 8.56
C TYR A 9 -27.86 -1.92 7.38
N ASP A 10 -27.69 -1.22 6.27
CA ASP A 10 -28.42 -1.50 5.03
C ASP A 10 -28.05 -2.91 4.53
N THR A 11 -29.06 -3.75 4.28
CA THR A 11 -28.86 -5.16 3.87
C THR A 11 -28.18 -5.31 2.51
N ARG A 12 -28.07 -4.24 1.73
CA ARG A 12 -27.32 -4.23 0.45
C ARG A 12 -25.82 -4.20 0.66
N TYR A 13 -25.35 -3.90 1.86
CA TYR A 13 -23.95 -3.77 2.20
C TYR A 13 -23.57 -4.76 3.30
N VAL A 14 -22.32 -5.14 3.31
CA VAL A 14 -21.75 -5.96 4.39
C VAL A 14 -20.88 -5.05 5.26
N ARG A 15 -21.18 -5.01 6.54
CA ARG A 15 -20.36 -4.29 7.51
C ARG A 15 -19.12 -5.10 7.85
N CYS A 16 -17.94 -4.52 7.66
CA CYS A 16 -16.64 -5.17 7.89
C CYS A 16 -15.76 -4.31 8.79
N GLU A 17 -14.81 -4.94 9.45
CA GLU A 17 -13.72 -4.21 10.11
C GLU A 17 -12.79 -3.60 9.06
N ARG A 18 -12.20 -2.45 9.38
CA ARG A 18 -11.20 -1.83 8.52
C ARG A 18 -9.94 -2.70 8.51
N PRO A 19 -9.36 -2.99 7.35
CA PRO A 19 -8.16 -3.81 7.29
C PRO A 19 -6.93 -3.06 7.82
N THR A 20 -6.04 -3.82 8.45
CA THR A 20 -4.72 -3.32 8.83
C THR A 20 -3.66 -4.25 8.26
N VAL A 21 -2.75 -3.69 7.47
CA VAL A 21 -1.62 -4.41 6.90
C VAL A 21 -0.35 -3.85 7.51
N ILE A 22 0.48 -4.74 8.05
CA ILE A 22 1.77 -4.37 8.65
C ILE A 22 2.86 -5.12 7.89
N THR A 23 3.89 -4.40 7.49
CA THR A 23 5.08 -4.97 6.86
C THR A 23 6.35 -4.35 7.47
N GLY A 24 7.44 -5.06 7.38
CA GLY A 24 8.73 -4.65 7.94
C GLY A 24 9.86 -4.83 6.93
N GLY A 25 11.00 -5.34 7.39
CA GLY A 25 12.19 -5.50 6.58
C GLY A 25 12.05 -6.39 5.35
N GLU A 26 11.02 -7.24 5.31
CA GLU A 26 10.71 -8.11 4.18
C GLU A 26 10.05 -7.39 3.00
N LEU A 27 9.60 -6.14 3.20
CA LEU A 27 8.92 -5.38 2.15
C LEU A 27 9.84 -5.19 0.93
N SER A 28 9.30 -5.51 -0.23
CA SER A 28 9.94 -5.24 -1.53
C SER A 28 8.99 -4.44 -2.42
N LEU A 29 9.55 -3.75 -3.41
CA LEU A 29 8.74 -2.97 -4.37
C LEU A 29 7.75 -3.84 -5.14
N SER A 30 8.08 -5.11 -5.38
CA SER A 30 7.17 -6.04 -6.07
C SER A 30 5.89 -6.29 -5.30
N MET A 31 5.91 -6.19 -3.97
CA MET A 31 4.72 -6.34 -3.12
C MET A 31 3.76 -5.16 -3.25
N LEU A 32 4.21 -4.07 -3.84
CA LEU A 32 3.44 -2.84 -4.07
C LEU A 32 2.89 -2.77 -5.50
N ASP A 33 3.07 -3.82 -6.29
CA ASP A 33 2.56 -3.94 -7.65
C ASP A 33 1.69 -5.19 -7.78
N LEU A 34 0.93 -5.27 -8.89
CA LEU A 34 0.23 -6.49 -9.22
C LEU A 34 1.21 -7.60 -9.56
N VAL A 35 0.97 -8.78 -9.03
CA VAL A 35 1.75 -9.98 -9.34
C VAL A 35 0.87 -10.98 -10.07
N TYR A 36 1.26 -11.34 -11.29
CA TYR A 36 0.55 -12.32 -12.10
C TYR A 36 1.01 -13.75 -11.79
N ASN A 37 0.04 -14.62 -11.53
CA ASN A 37 0.29 -16.06 -11.38
C ASN A 37 -0.15 -16.77 -12.67
N PRO A 38 0.78 -17.25 -13.51
CA PRO A 38 0.43 -17.87 -14.78
C PRO A 38 -0.27 -19.22 -14.62
N VAL A 39 -0.03 -19.94 -13.53
CA VAL A 39 -0.66 -21.23 -13.26
C VAL A 39 -2.13 -21.05 -12.92
N ALA A 40 -2.42 -20.16 -11.97
CA ALA A 40 -3.80 -19.87 -11.56
C ALA A 40 -4.51 -18.89 -12.48
N ARG A 41 -3.79 -18.22 -13.39
CA ARG A 41 -4.29 -17.16 -14.29
C ARG A 41 -4.97 -16.04 -13.51
N THR A 42 -4.40 -15.67 -12.37
CA THR A 42 -4.92 -14.64 -11.48
C THR A 42 -3.84 -13.63 -11.15
N TYR A 43 -4.27 -12.44 -10.72
CA TYR A 43 -3.40 -11.43 -10.17
C TYR A 43 -3.51 -11.40 -8.65
N GLN A 44 -2.37 -11.28 -7.98
CA GLN A 44 -2.34 -10.97 -6.56
C GLN A 44 -2.34 -9.45 -6.41
N ALA A 45 -3.25 -8.94 -5.59
CA ALA A 45 -3.32 -7.52 -5.29
C ALA A 45 -2.09 -7.05 -4.50
N PRO A 46 -1.60 -5.83 -4.76
CA PRO A 46 -0.57 -5.23 -3.93
C PRO A 46 -1.08 -4.93 -2.52
N LEU A 47 -0.15 -4.77 -1.58
CA LEU A 47 -0.48 -4.58 -0.17
C LEU A 47 -1.35 -3.36 0.08
N GLN A 48 -1.14 -2.27 -0.66
CA GLN A 48 -1.94 -1.05 -0.52
C GLN A 48 -3.40 -1.25 -0.93
N LEU A 49 -3.70 -2.14 -1.87
CA LEU A 49 -5.08 -2.49 -2.19
C LEU A 49 -5.70 -3.38 -1.10
N LYS A 50 -4.92 -4.26 -0.50
CA LYS A 50 -5.39 -5.12 0.60
C LYS A 50 -5.73 -4.30 1.84
N SER A 51 -5.20 -3.10 1.98
CA SER A 51 -5.46 -2.20 3.10
C SER A 51 -6.46 -1.09 2.77
N THR A 52 -7.17 -1.19 1.65
CA THR A 52 -8.16 -0.18 1.23
C THR A 52 -9.22 0.06 2.30
N GLY A 53 -9.45 1.32 2.64
CA GLY A 53 -10.36 1.73 3.70
C GLY A 53 -9.78 1.59 5.10
N GLY A 54 -8.52 1.20 5.24
CA GLY A 54 -7.87 0.94 6.53
C GLY A 54 -6.49 1.57 6.65
N ILE A 55 -5.55 0.81 7.22
CA ILE A 55 -4.21 1.29 7.57
C ILE A 55 -3.16 0.37 6.98
N PHE A 56 -2.13 0.97 6.39
CA PHE A 56 -0.94 0.27 5.93
C PHE A 56 0.28 0.81 6.70
N ILE A 57 0.93 -0.08 7.45
CA ILE A 57 2.06 0.27 8.30
C ILE A 57 3.33 -0.31 7.69
N ILE A 58 4.28 0.56 7.40
CA ILE A 58 5.64 0.17 7.00
C ILE A 58 6.53 0.37 8.22
N ASP A 59 6.78 -0.74 8.92
CA ASP A 59 7.62 -0.75 10.10
C ASP A 59 9.09 -0.89 9.70
N ASP A 60 9.97 -0.29 10.49
CA ASP A 60 11.41 -0.41 10.31
C ASP A 60 11.89 0.06 8.92
N LEU A 61 11.33 1.18 8.45
CA LEU A 61 11.72 1.77 7.17
C LEU A 61 13.22 2.10 7.17
N GLY A 62 13.92 1.62 6.16
CA GLY A 62 15.36 1.69 6.04
C GLY A 62 16.05 0.34 6.18
N ARG A 63 15.33 -0.70 6.62
CA ARG A 63 15.85 -2.07 6.78
C ARG A 63 15.51 -2.98 5.60
N GLN A 64 14.77 -2.49 4.61
CA GLN A 64 14.44 -3.24 3.41
C GLN A 64 15.68 -3.41 2.51
N ALA A 65 15.62 -4.40 1.61
CA ALA A 65 16.68 -4.63 0.64
C ALA A 65 16.84 -3.46 -0.35
N GLU A 66 15.72 -2.85 -0.76
CA GLU A 66 15.74 -1.66 -1.60
C GLU A 66 16.05 -0.42 -0.77
N PRO A 67 16.69 0.61 -1.39
CA PRO A 67 16.89 1.89 -0.72
C PRO A 67 15.56 2.49 -0.25
N PRO A 68 15.50 3.08 0.97
CA PRO A 68 14.26 3.64 1.49
C PRO A 68 13.67 4.73 0.60
N GLN A 69 14.49 5.47 -0.12
CA GLN A 69 14.03 6.50 -1.05
C GLN A 69 13.19 5.93 -2.19
N LYS A 70 13.51 4.74 -2.68
CA LYS A 70 12.71 4.08 -3.72
C LYS A 70 11.32 3.69 -3.20
N ILE A 71 11.26 3.20 -1.97
CA ILE A 71 9.99 2.83 -1.34
C ILE A 71 9.14 4.07 -1.12
N VAL A 72 9.72 5.14 -0.61
CA VAL A 72 9.03 6.41 -0.37
C VAL A 72 8.54 7.02 -1.69
N ASN A 73 9.36 7.01 -2.73
CA ASN A 73 8.98 7.54 -4.05
C ASN A 73 7.76 6.83 -4.64
N ARG A 74 7.62 5.55 -4.37
CA ARG A 74 6.46 4.77 -4.81
C ARG A 74 5.15 5.32 -4.24
N TRP A 75 5.21 5.98 -3.09
CA TRP A 75 4.04 6.52 -2.38
C TRP A 75 3.70 7.97 -2.73
N ILE A 76 4.56 8.67 -3.48
CA ILE A 76 4.35 10.11 -3.77
C ILE A 76 3.02 10.34 -4.48
N VAL A 77 2.76 9.65 -5.58
CA VAL A 77 1.52 9.82 -6.35
C VAL A 77 0.29 9.41 -5.54
N PRO A 78 0.25 8.22 -4.91
CA PRO A 78 -0.89 7.85 -4.08
C PRO A 78 -1.20 8.84 -2.95
N LEU A 79 -0.18 9.32 -2.25
CA LEU A 79 -0.38 10.25 -1.13
C LEU A 79 -0.82 11.64 -1.60
N GLU A 80 -0.36 12.09 -2.75
CA GLU A 80 -0.68 13.41 -3.29
C GLU A 80 -2.03 13.44 -4.02
N GLU A 81 -2.33 12.42 -4.81
CA GLU A 81 -3.46 12.41 -5.72
C GLU A 81 -4.60 11.48 -5.30
N SER A 82 -4.46 10.74 -4.20
CA SER A 82 -5.45 9.77 -3.72
C SER A 82 -5.81 8.70 -4.76
N ARG A 83 -4.88 8.38 -5.64
CA ARG A 83 -5.00 7.33 -6.64
C ARG A 83 -3.66 6.64 -6.85
N ASP A 84 -3.71 5.40 -7.28
CA ASP A 84 -2.52 4.64 -7.63
C ASP A 84 -2.62 4.13 -9.06
N ILE A 85 -1.48 3.93 -9.70
CA ILE A 85 -1.39 3.43 -11.06
C ILE A 85 -0.76 2.04 -11.01
N LEU A 86 -1.49 1.05 -11.51
CA LEU A 86 -1.05 -0.33 -11.57
C LEU A 86 -0.91 -0.78 -13.02
N ALA A 87 -0.05 -1.77 -13.26
CA ALA A 87 0.18 -2.31 -14.58
C ALA A 87 -0.18 -3.79 -14.64
N LEU A 88 -0.85 -4.20 -15.71
CA LEU A 88 -1.05 -5.60 -16.05
C LEU A 88 0.22 -6.19 -16.65
N GLN A 89 0.29 -7.51 -16.72
CA GLN A 89 1.41 -8.22 -17.35
C GLN A 89 1.65 -7.78 -18.80
N SER A 90 0.59 -7.38 -19.51
CA SER A 90 0.67 -6.85 -20.88
C SER A 90 1.35 -5.47 -20.98
N GLY A 91 1.57 -4.80 -19.85
CA GLY A 91 2.05 -3.43 -19.79
C GLY A 91 0.96 -2.38 -19.78
N GLU A 92 -0.31 -2.78 -19.98
CA GLU A 92 -1.44 -1.86 -19.87
C GLU A 92 -1.57 -1.34 -18.45
N LYS A 93 -1.70 -0.02 -18.31
CA LYS A 93 -1.82 0.64 -17.01
C LYS A 93 -3.25 1.08 -16.75
N PHE A 94 -3.64 1.06 -15.48
CA PHE A 94 -4.94 1.54 -15.03
C PHE A 94 -4.83 2.20 -13.67
N GLU A 95 -5.79 3.07 -13.38
CA GLU A 95 -5.87 3.77 -12.11
C GLU A 95 -6.80 3.06 -11.15
N VAL A 96 -6.44 3.08 -9.86
CA VAL A 96 -7.28 2.62 -8.76
C VAL A 96 -7.35 3.71 -7.71
N PRO A 97 -8.49 3.85 -6.99
CA PRO A 97 -8.55 4.75 -5.85
C PRO A 97 -7.55 4.31 -4.77
N PHE A 98 -6.91 5.28 -4.14
CA PHE A 98 -6.04 5.05 -3.00
C PHE A 98 -6.71 5.65 -1.76
N ASP A 99 -7.25 4.77 -0.92
CA ASP A 99 -7.98 5.14 0.29
C ASP A 99 -7.41 4.34 1.46
N THR A 100 -6.19 4.68 1.85
CA THR A 100 -5.44 4.00 2.90
C THR A 100 -4.60 5.02 3.65
N LEU A 101 -4.62 4.94 4.98
CA LEU A 101 -3.69 5.69 5.81
C LEU A 101 -2.37 4.94 5.86
N VAL A 102 -1.31 5.57 5.37
CA VAL A 102 0.04 4.99 5.39
C VAL A 102 0.81 5.55 6.57
N ILE A 103 1.38 4.66 7.37
CA ILE A 103 2.19 5.01 8.53
C ILE A 103 3.59 4.43 8.35
N PHE A 104 4.60 5.28 8.47
CA PHE A 104 6.00 4.88 8.45
C PHE A 104 6.57 4.89 9.86
N SER A 105 7.25 3.82 10.23
CA SER A 105 8.01 3.73 11.47
C SER A 105 9.48 3.49 11.12
N THR A 106 10.39 4.25 11.73
CA THR A 106 11.81 4.14 11.44
C THR A 106 12.66 4.55 12.63
N ASN A 107 13.85 3.95 12.75
CA ASN A 107 14.88 4.36 13.71
C ASN A 107 15.85 5.41 13.11
N PHE A 108 15.72 5.72 11.83
CA PHE A 108 16.53 6.72 11.16
C PHE A 108 15.90 8.11 11.32
N HIS A 109 16.74 9.14 11.28
CA HIS A 109 16.23 10.51 11.23
C HIS A 109 15.51 10.74 9.88
N PRO A 110 14.36 11.43 9.84
CA PRO A 110 13.64 11.66 8.59
C PRO A 110 14.49 12.24 7.45
N ASN A 111 15.44 13.13 7.76
CA ASN A 111 16.33 13.72 6.75
C ASN A 111 17.31 12.71 6.13
N GLU A 112 17.55 11.58 6.77
CA GLU A 112 18.39 10.51 6.26
C GLU A 112 17.68 9.62 5.24
N ILE A 113 16.34 9.60 5.29
CA ILE A 113 15.50 8.70 4.50
C ILE A 113 14.72 9.47 3.43
N PHE A 114 14.23 10.65 3.77
CA PHE A 114 13.33 11.42 2.93
C PHE A 114 14.02 12.66 2.37
N ASP A 115 13.76 12.96 1.10
CA ASP A 115 14.08 14.25 0.53
C ASP A 115 13.00 15.29 0.90
N LYS A 116 13.23 16.56 0.53
CA LYS A 116 12.29 17.63 0.84
C LYS A 116 10.91 17.42 0.21
N ALA A 117 10.87 16.84 -0.99
CA ALA A 117 9.61 16.59 -1.68
C ALA A 117 8.78 15.52 -0.96
N ALA A 118 9.42 14.44 -0.48
CA ALA A 118 8.74 13.39 0.27
C ALA A 118 8.25 13.88 1.64
N LEU A 119 9.06 14.69 2.35
CA LEU A 119 8.68 15.22 3.67
C LEU A 119 7.43 16.09 3.63
N ARG A 120 7.16 16.78 2.53
CA ARG A 120 5.97 17.60 2.37
C ARG A 120 4.68 16.80 2.25
N ARG A 121 4.77 15.50 1.89
CA ARG A 121 3.63 14.63 1.60
C ARG A 121 3.30 13.65 2.71
N ILE A 122 4.13 13.60 3.73
CA ILE A 122 3.96 12.70 4.87
C ILE A 122 3.25 13.39 6.02
#